data_c22403710dfdc6f72cf500075e49c419
#
_entry.id   c22403710dfdc6f72cf500075e49c419
#
_cell.length_a   1.000
_cell.length_b   1.000
_cell.length_c   1.000
_cell.angle_alpha   90.00
_cell.angle_beta   90.00
_cell.angle_gamma   90.00
#
_symmetry.space_group_name_H-M   'P 1'
#
loop_
_entity.id
_entity.type
_entity.pdbx_description
1 polymer ?
#
loop_
_entity_poly.entity_id
_entity_poly.type
_entity_poly.pdbx_seq_one_letter_code
_entity_poly.pdbx_strand_id
1 'polypeptide(L)'
;SSLDELGEILIEADQIESVSSGILRLTLGTIMASKGAIFVYDRANSTLSELTSISIKEKFSDCTLSEKFIEKISSYQYSHFEFDDSIDWIEDHLKNYLKSSNSKIIIPLFHKSKLLGILCIGEKFMSEKFTDIDYKILEIISNHLTEALFNYELIENVEQKKKELNIKLLELETLFDIGVAISSVLDVNELAEDVLFRAIGVLNASKGMFIRQNDQSPILDILSMFNWGESKFLLSKKIMSLFKKDNS
;
A
#
# COMPACT_ATOMS: atom_id res chain seq x y z
N SER A 1 5.58 12.58 -13.88
CA SER A 1 6.51 12.93 -12.77
C SER A 1 5.93 12.47 -11.45
N SER A 2 6.76 12.32 -10.42
CA SER A 2 6.33 11.82 -9.10
C SER A 2 5.22 12.67 -8.45
N LEU A 3 5.09 13.94 -8.84
CA LEU A 3 4.02 14.83 -8.37
C LEU A 3 2.69 14.55 -9.06
N ASP A 4 2.71 14.17 -10.34
CA ASP A 4 1.49 13.80 -11.08
C ASP A 4 0.96 12.45 -10.56
N GLU A 5 1.84 11.50 -10.24
CA GLU A 5 1.49 10.20 -9.66
C GLU A 5 0.88 10.34 -8.24
N LEU A 6 1.44 11.23 -7.41
CA LEU A 6 0.87 11.55 -6.11
C LEU A 6 -0.51 12.21 -6.24
N GLY A 7 -0.69 13.05 -7.27
CA GLY A 7 -1.98 13.67 -7.59
C GLY A 7 -3.04 12.64 -7.98
N GLU A 8 -2.70 11.65 -8.82
CA GLU A 8 -3.61 10.58 -9.22
C GLU A 8 -4.01 9.68 -8.03
N ILE A 9 -3.05 9.27 -7.19
CA ILE A 9 -3.33 8.46 -5.99
C ILE A 9 -4.25 9.18 -5.01
N LEU A 10 -4.05 10.48 -4.80
CA LEU A 10 -4.92 11.28 -3.92
C LEU A 10 -6.33 11.41 -4.50
N ILE A 11 -6.47 11.58 -5.83
CA ILE A 11 -7.77 11.66 -6.50
C ILE A 11 -8.53 10.34 -6.40
N GLU A 12 -7.85 9.20 -6.53
CA GLU A 12 -8.48 7.88 -6.43
C GLU A 12 -8.88 7.52 -4.98
N ALA A 13 -8.05 7.83 -4.00
CA ALA A 13 -8.39 7.67 -2.59
C ALA A 13 -9.60 8.54 -2.20
N ASP A 14 -9.61 9.80 -2.63
CA ASP A 14 -10.75 10.70 -2.47
C ASP A 14 -12.01 10.20 -3.18
N GLN A 15 -11.88 9.48 -4.30
CA GLN A 15 -13.02 8.91 -5.02
C GLN A 15 -13.70 7.80 -4.22
N ILE A 16 -12.96 6.83 -3.67
CA ILE A 16 -13.57 5.72 -2.91
C ILE A 16 -14.20 6.23 -1.61
N GLU A 17 -13.54 7.15 -0.91
CA GLU A 17 -14.10 7.78 0.28
C GLU A 17 -15.37 8.57 -0.03
N SER A 18 -15.37 9.36 -1.10
CA SER A 18 -16.51 10.14 -1.56
C SER A 18 -17.68 9.25 -1.97
N VAL A 19 -17.42 8.18 -2.73
CA VAL A 19 -18.45 7.21 -3.15
C VAL A 19 -19.01 6.47 -1.95
N SER A 20 -18.16 5.99 -1.07
CA SER A 20 -18.56 5.28 0.16
C SER A 20 -19.35 6.17 1.10
N SER A 21 -18.96 7.42 1.25
CA SER A 21 -19.70 8.43 2.02
C SER A 21 -21.07 8.72 1.43
N GLY A 22 -21.17 8.81 0.10
CA GLY A 22 -22.43 8.96 -0.62
C GLY A 22 -23.37 7.78 -0.40
N ILE A 23 -22.86 6.55 -0.55
CA ILE A 23 -23.59 5.31 -0.31
C ILE A 23 -24.06 5.25 1.16
N LEU A 24 -23.17 5.53 2.11
CA LEU A 24 -23.51 5.53 3.53
C LEU A 24 -24.60 6.53 3.85
N ARG A 25 -24.52 7.76 3.31
CA ARG A 25 -25.53 8.81 3.50
C ARG A 25 -26.89 8.39 2.96
N LEU A 26 -26.91 7.81 1.76
CA LEU A 26 -28.14 7.28 1.15
C LEU A 26 -28.73 6.15 2.00
N THR A 27 -27.89 5.24 2.47
CA THR A 27 -28.28 4.14 3.34
C THR A 27 -28.97 4.64 4.59
N LEU A 28 -28.28 5.51 5.34
CA LEU A 28 -28.80 6.06 6.59
C LEU A 28 -30.12 6.83 6.40
N GLY A 29 -30.22 7.60 5.31
CA GLY A 29 -31.46 8.30 4.96
C GLY A 29 -32.61 7.35 4.66
N THR A 30 -32.35 6.27 3.92
CA THR A 30 -33.37 5.30 3.49
C THR A 30 -33.93 4.48 4.67
N ILE A 31 -33.06 4.02 5.57
CA ILE A 31 -33.47 3.22 6.74
C ILE A 31 -33.76 4.06 7.97
N MET A 32 -33.65 5.39 7.86
CA MET A 32 -33.82 6.34 8.96
C MET A 32 -32.91 6.07 10.17
N ALA A 33 -31.64 5.67 9.89
CA ALA A 33 -30.65 5.50 10.94
C ALA A 33 -29.89 6.80 11.19
N SER A 34 -29.45 7.00 12.43
CA SER A 34 -28.84 8.26 12.87
C SER A 34 -27.34 8.35 12.56
N LYS A 35 -26.66 7.22 12.54
CA LYS A 35 -25.20 7.12 12.45
C LYS A 35 -24.77 5.90 11.65
N GLY A 36 -23.58 5.95 11.07
CA GLY A 36 -22.96 4.79 10.45
C GLY A 36 -21.49 5.01 10.15
N ALA A 37 -20.79 3.92 9.94
CA ALA A 37 -19.39 3.93 9.54
C ALA A 37 -19.09 2.76 8.60
N ILE A 38 -18.13 2.97 7.71
CA ILE A 38 -17.58 1.96 6.82
C ILE A 38 -16.10 1.82 7.15
N PHE A 39 -15.67 0.59 7.35
CA PHE A 39 -14.28 0.23 7.58
C PHE A 39 -13.76 -0.63 6.45
N VAL A 40 -12.49 -0.46 6.13
CA VAL A 40 -11.74 -1.30 5.18
C VAL A 40 -10.77 -2.18 5.95
N TYR A 41 -10.64 -3.42 5.53
CA TYR A 41 -9.72 -4.39 6.11
C TYR A 41 -8.53 -4.65 5.19
N ASP A 42 -7.35 -4.24 5.64
CA ASP A 42 -6.08 -4.59 5.01
C ASP A 42 -5.62 -5.96 5.50
N ARG A 43 -5.69 -6.95 4.61
CA ARG A 43 -5.29 -8.32 4.92
C ARG A 43 -3.78 -8.47 5.12
N ALA A 44 -2.96 -7.66 4.45
CA ALA A 44 -1.50 -7.80 4.52
C ALA A 44 -0.99 -7.44 5.93
N ASN A 45 -1.61 -6.43 6.54
CA ASN A 45 -1.26 -5.93 7.86
C ASN A 45 -2.25 -6.39 8.95
N SER A 46 -3.31 -7.12 8.59
CA SER A 46 -4.42 -7.50 9.47
C SER A 46 -5.06 -6.30 10.17
N THR A 47 -5.12 -5.16 9.50
CA THR A 47 -5.53 -3.88 10.07
C THR A 47 -6.89 -3.45 9.55
N LEU A 48 -7.75 -2.99 10.45
CA LEU A 48 -9.03 -2.36 10.16
C LEU A 48 -8.88 -0.85 10.29
N SER A 49 -9.22 -0.11 9.23
CA SER A 49 -9.16 1.35 9.16
C SER A 49 -10.52 1.94 8.82
N GLU A 50 -10.84 3.11 9.40
CA GLU A 50 -12.07 3.81 9.06
C GLU A 50 -11.95 4.44 7.66
N LEU A 51 -12.83 4.04 6.73
CA LEU A 51 -12.91 4.67 5.42
C LEU A 51 -13.77 5.94 5.48
N THR A 52 -14.93 5.86 6.12
CA THR A 52 -15.82 7.01 6.29
C THR A 52 -16.81 6.78 7.42
N SER A 53 -17.23 7.86 8.09
CA SER A 53 -18.27 7.82 9.10
C SER A 53 -19.21 9.03 9.01
N ILE A 54 -20.45 8.85 9.43
CA ILE A 54 -21.46 9.90 9.44
C ILE A 54 -22.07 10.03 10.84
N SER A 55 -22.09 11.27 11.33
CA SER A 55 -22.65 11.63 12.64
C SER A 55 -21.97 10.97 13.85
N ILE A 56 -20.75 10.45 13.67
CA ILE A 56 -19.93 9.93 14.75
C ILE A 56 -18.84 10.96 15.07
N LYS A 57 -18.73 11.36 16.33
CA LYS A 57 -17.78 12.40 16.77
C LYS A 57 -16.38 11.85 17.06
N GLU A 58 -16.33 10.61 17.50
CA GLU A 58 -15.11 9.94 17.84
C GLU A 58 -14.44 9.42 16.56
N LYS A 59 -13.14 9.71 16.38
CA LYS A 59 -12.37 9.17 15.28
C LYS A 59 -11.88 7.77 15.66
N PHE A 60 -12.03 6.84 14.74
CA PHE A 60 -11.44 5.52 14.89
C PHE A 60 -9.95 5.61 14.58
N SER A 61 -9.12 5.03 15.42
CA SER A 61 -7.73 4.76 15.09
C SER A 61 -7.59 3.31 14.63
N ASP A 62 -6.76 3.11 13.63
CA ASP A 62 -6.54 1.79 13.05
C ASP A 62 -6.26 0.74 14.12
N CYS A 63 -6.88 -0.42 13.99
CA CYS A 63 -6.67 -1.53 14.92
C CYS A 63 -6.36 -2.83 14.18
N THR A 64 -5.46 -3.63 14.77
CA THR A 64 -5.17 -4.96 14.28
C THR A 64 -6.24 -5.93 14.74
N LEU A 65 -6.78 -6.72 13.82
CA LEU A 65 -7.78 -7.74 14.10
C LEU A 65 -7.11 -9.09 14.38
N SER A 66 -7.59 -9.80 15.39
CA SER A 66 -7.10 -11.14 15.72
C SER A 66 -7.65 -12.22 14.77
N GLU A 67 -6.97 -13.35 14.71
CA GLU A 67 -7.47 -14.52 13.97
C GLU A 67 -8.83 -14.98 14.49
N LYS A 68 -9.05 -14.90 15.80
CA LYS A 68 -10.34 -15.22 16.45
C LYS A 68 -11.47 -14.34 15.92
N PHE A 69 -11.21 -13.03 15.73
CA PHE A 69 -12.18 -12.11 15.14
C PHE A 69 -12.51 -12.51 13.70
N ILE A 70 -11.48 -12.74 12.88
CA ILE A 70 -11.64 -13.11 11.48
C ILE A 70 -12.42 -14.43 11.32
N GLU A 71 -12.11 -15.43 12.16
CA GLU A 71 -12.84 -16.70 12.15
C GLU A 71 -14.32 -16.51 12.50
N LYS A 72 -14.60 -15.75 13.56
CA LYS A 72 -15.97 -15.49 14.01
C LYS A 72 -16.77 -14.65 13.02
N ILE A 73 -16.21 -13.56 12.52
CA ILE A 73 -16.91 -12.70 11.56
C ILE A 73 -17.17 -13.43 10.23
N SER A 74 -16.34 -14.41 9.85
CA SER A 74 -16.54 -15.24 8.68
C SER A 74 -17.79 -16.12 8.77
N SER A 75 -18.28 -16.45 9.97
CA SER A 75 -19.54 -17.17 10.15
C SER A 75 -20.77 -16.32 9.77
N TYR A 76 -20.61 -15.01 9.68
CA TYR A 76 -21.64 -14.07 9.26
C TYR A 76 -21.49 -13.65 7.79
N GLN A 77 -20.71 -14.39 7.00
CA GLN A 77 -20.62 -14.17 5.56
C GLN A 77 -22.02 -14.18 4.95
N TYR A 78 -22.35 -13.12 4.18
CA TYR A 78 -23.67 -12.90 3.59
C TYR A 78 -24.81 -12.67 4.58
N SER A 79 -24.50 -12.27 5.84
CA SER A 79 -25.44 -11.99 6.88
C SER A 79 -25.02 -10.77 7.67
N HIS A 80 -25.82 -10.39 8.63
CA HIS A 80 -25.53 -9.35 9.59
C HIS A 80 -25.62 -9.92 11.01
N PHE A 81 -25.10 -9.20 11.96
CA PHE A 81 -25.36 -9.48 13.38
C PHE A 81 -25.64 -8.19 14.15
N GLU A 82 -26.46 -8.33 15.19
CA GLU A 82 -26.71 -7.24 16.10
C GLU A 82 -25.55 -7.11 17.08
N PHE A 83 -25.09 -5.89 17.27
CA PHE A 83 -24.03 -5.62 18.24
C PHE A 83 -24.61 -5.58 19.65
N ASP A 84 -24.05 -6.41 20.52
CA ASP A 84 -24.32 -6.46 21.94
C ASP A 84 -22.99 -6.42 22.71
N ASP A 85 -23.02 -5.79 23.87
CA ASP A 85 -21.87 -5.67 24.78
C ASP A 85 -21.35 -7.01 25.31
N SER A 86 -22.16 -8.05 25.30
CA SER A 86 -21.79 -9.40 25.72
C SER A 86 -20.87 -10.12 24.72
N ILE A 87 -20.71 -9.59 23.49
CA ILE A 87 -19.83 -10.19 22.47
C ILE A 87 -18.37 -10.08 22.91
N ASP A 88 -17.70 -11.22 23.09
CA ASP A 88 -16.34 -11.34 23.65
C ASP A 88 -15.23 -11.54 22.63
N TRP A 89 -15.59 -11.69 21.33
CA TRP A 89 -14.64 -11.93 20.26
C TRP A 89 -14.30 -10.68 19.42
N ILE A 90 -14.95 -9.54 19.71
CA ILE A 90 -14.63 -8.25 19.10
C ILE A 90 -13.50 -7.60 19.90
N GLU A 91 -12.49 -7.08 19.19
CA GLU A 91 -11.37 -6.37 19.79
C GLU A 91 -11.83 -5.20 20.66
N ASP A 92 -11.24 -5.01 21.81
CA ASP A 92 -11.64 -3.97 22.78
C ASP A 92 -11.69 -2.58 22.16
N HIS A 93 -10.73 -2.27 21.29
CA HIS A 93 -10.68 -0.98 20.61
C HIS A 93 -11.89 -0.78 19.69
N LEU A 94 -12.18 -1.74 18.82
CA LEU A 94 -13.35 -1.73 17.95
C LEU A 94 -14.65 -1.75 18.77
N LYS A 95 -14.71 -2.55 19.82
CA LYS A 95 -15.85 -2.65 20.73
C LYS A 95 -16.17 -1.31 21.40
N ASN A 96 -15.15 -0.60 21.88
CA ASN A 96 -15.33 0.73 22.48
C ASN A 96 -15.86 1.74 21.46
N TYR A 97 -15.31 1.73 20.23
CA TYR A 97 -15.83 2.58 19.18
C TYR A 97 -17.30 2.25 18.82
N LEU A 98 -17.65 0.99 18.67
CA LEU A 98 -19.01 0.55 18.39
C LEU A 98 -20.01 0.98 19.49
N LYS A 99 -19.58 0.98 20.75
CA LYS A 99 -20.36 1.51 21.87
C LYS A 99 -20.54 3.02 21.79
N SER A 100 -19.47 3.76 21.61
CA SER A 100 -19.51 5.24 21.55
C SER A 100 -20.29 5.75 20.34
N SER A 101 -20.22 5.04 19.21
CA SER A 101 -21.00 5.32 18.01
C SER A 101 -22.45 4.85 18.11
N ASN A 102 -22.84 4.14 19.17
CA ASN A 102 -24.14 3.51 19.34
C ASN A 102 -24.53 2.61 18.15
N SER A 103 -23.57 1.84 17.65
CA SER A 103 -23.78 0.87 16.58
C SER A 103 -24.70 -0.25 17.03
N LYS A 104 -25.62 -0.65 16.15
CA LYS A 104 -26.62 -1.70 16.41
C LYS A 104 -26.49 -2.89 15.48
N ILE A 105 -26.17 -2.63 14.22
CA ILE A 105 -26.04 -3.66 13.19
C ILE A 105 -24.62 -3.60 12.62
N ILE A 106 -24.01 -4.76 12.48
CA ILE A 106 -22.71 -4.95 11.84
C ILE A 106 -22.89 -5.89 10.67
N ILE A 107 -22.40 -5.47 9.51
CA ILE A 107 -22.47 -6.22 8.26
C ILE A 107 -21.05 -6.39 7.74
N PRO A 108 -20.50 -7.60 7.78
CA PRO A 108 -19.23 -7.88 7.15
C PRO A 108 -19.35 -7.83 5.62
N LEU A 109 -18.40 -7.19 4.99
CA LEU A 109 -18.36 -7.03 3.54
C LEU A 109 -17.40 -8.07 2.95
N PHE A 110 -17.96 -9.18 2.46
CA PHE A 110 -17.22 -10.28 1.89
C PHE A 110 -17.38 -10.35 0.37
N HIS A 111 -16.27 -10.35 -0.36
CA HIS A 111 -16.25 -10.80 -1.75
C HIS A 111 -15.74 -12.24 -1.80
N LYS A 112 -16.62 -13.18 -2.13
CA LYS A 112 -16.39 -14.64 -1.97
C LYS A 112 -16.01 -14.95 -0.51
N SER A 113 -14.82 -15.49 -0.26
CA SER A 113 -14.34 -15.79 1.10
C SER A 113 -13.36 -14.74 1.65
N LYS A 114 -13.28 -13.56 1.01
CA LYS A 114 -12.36 -12.50 1.38
C LYS A 114 -13.11 -11.40 2.09
N LEU A 115 -12.77 -11.12 3.35
CA LEU A 115 -13.23 -9.94 4.07
C LEU A 115 -12.56 -8.70 3.46
N LEU A 116 -13.35 -7.73 3.03
CA LEU A 116 -12.92 -6.45 2.50
C LEU A 116 -13.11 -5.32 3.50
N GLY A 117 -14.08 -5.46 4.39
CA GLY A 117 -14.40 -4.43 5.35
C GLY A 117 -15.63 -4.76 6.18
N ILE A 118 -16.12 -3.74 6.89
CA ILE A 118 -17.28 -3.85 7.78
C ILE A 118 -18.14 -2.59 7.61
N LEU A 119 -19.44 -2.77 7.47
CA LEU A 119 -20.43 -1.69 7.54
C LEU A 119 -21.11 -1.72 8.91
N CYS A 120 -21.03 -0.62 9.64
CA CYS A 120 -21.66 -0.45 10.94
C CYS A 120 -22.80 0.56 10.83
N ILE A 121 -23.97 0.19 11.34
CA ILE A 121 -25.17 1.04 11.36
C ILE A 121 -25.61 1.26 12.80
N GLY A 122 -25.81 2.51 13.17
CA GLY A 122 -26.31 2.92 14.47
C GLY A 122 -27.83 2.75 14.62
N GLU A 123 -28.37 3.24 15.71
CA GLU A 123 -29.81 3.17 15.96
C GLU A 123 -30.62 4.02 14.97
N LYS A 124 -31.86 3.60 14.76
CA LYS A 124 -32.85 4.37 14.00
C LYS A 124 -33.30 5.62 14.77
N PHE A 125 -33.74 6.64 14.05
CA PHE A 125 -34.39 7.79 14.68
C PHE A 125 -35.63 7.33 15.45
N MET A 126 -35.91 7.98 16.56
CA MET A 126 -37.02 7.67 17.46
C MET A 126 -36.93 6.28 18.13
N SER A 127 -35.75 5.66 18.17
CA SER A 127 -35.51 4.32 18.77
C SER A 127 -36.43 3.22 18.19
N GLU A 128 -36.83 3.34 16.94
CA GLU A 128 -37.56 2.32 16.23
C GLU A 128 -36.72 1.07 16.00
N LYS A 129 -37.37 -0.09 15.97
CA LYS A 129 -36.70 -1.34 15.61
C LYS A 129 -36.45 -1.43 14.11
N PHE A 130 -35.40 -2.14 13.73
CA PHE A 130 -35.18 -2.51 12.33
C PHE A 130 -36.24 -3.50 11.87
N THR A 131 -36.73 -3.30 10.66
CA THR A 131 -37.74 -4.14 10.02
C THR A 131 -37.09 -5.08 9.00
N ASP A 132 -37.82 -6.10 8.55
CA ASP A 132 -37.34 -7.00 7.48
C ASP A 132 -37.03 -6.24 6.18
N ILE A 133 -37.72 -5.12 5.96
CA ILE A 133 -37.45 -4.26 4.78
C ILE A 133 -36.10 -3.56 4.95
N ASP A 134 -35.79 -3.05 6.14
CA ASP A 134 -34.50 -2.43 6.44
C ASP A 134 -33.34 -3.42 6.20
N TYR A 135 -33.49 -4.67 6.68
CA TYR A 135 -32.48 -5.70 6.47
C TYR A 135 -32.29 -6.04 4.99
N LYS A 136 -33.35 -6.10 4.20
CA LYS A 136 -33.25 -6.30 2.73
C LYS A 136 -32.53 -5.14 2.03
N ILE A 137 -32.81 -3.91 2.44
CA ILE A 137 -32.15 -2.71 1.92
C ILE A 137 -30.65 -2.78 2.28
N LEU A 138 -30.33 -3.09 3.52
CA LEU A 138 -28.96 -3.22 3.99
C LEU A 138 -28.19 -4.33 3.24
N GLU A 139 -28.83 -5.45 2.96
CA GLU A 139 -28.27 -6.54 2.14
C GLU A 139 -27.91 -6.07 0.72
N ILE A 140 -28.84 -5.38 0.05
CA ILE A 140 -28.60 -4.86 -1.31
C ILE A 140 -27.44 -3.87 -1.30
N ILE A 141 -27.46 -2.93 -0.36
CA ILE A 141 -26.44 -1.87 -0.27
C ILE A 141 -25.08 -2.45 0.11
N SER A 142 -25.03 -3.41 1.04
CA SER A 142 -23.78 -4.05 1.41
C SER A 142 -23.15 -4.82 0.24
N ASN A 143 -23.95 -5.45 -0.61
CA ASN A 143 -23.47 -6.10 -1.83
C ASN A 143 -22.85 -5.07 -2.80
N HIS A 144 -23.52 -3.95 -3.05
CA HIS A 144 -22.96 -2.89 -3.91
C HIS A 144 -21.70 -2.27 -3.32
N LEU A 145 -21.68 -2.04 -2.01
CA LEU A 145 -20.48 -1.54 -1.33
C LEU A 145 -19.32 -2.53 -1.41
N THR A 146 -19.60 -3.82 -1.24
CA THR A 146 -18.60 -4.88 -1.39
C THR A 146 -18.00 -4.90 -2.81
N GLU A 147 -18.84 -4.78 -3.83
CA GLU A 147 -18.38 -4.69 -5.22
C GLU A 147 -17.53 -3.44 -5.47
N ALA A 148 -17.94 -2.30 -4.93
CA ALA A 148 -17.18 -1.06 -5.05
C ALA A 148 -15.79 -1.15 -4.38
N LEU A 149 -15.73 -1.68 -3.15
CA LEU A 149 -14.47 -1.90 -2.44
C LEU A 149 -13.57 -2.92 -3.15
N PHE A 150 -14.15 -3.98 -3.69
CA PHE A 150 -13.37 -4.97 -4.43
C PHE A 150 -12.79 -4.41 -5.72
N ASN A 151 -13.57 -3.64 -6.47
CA ASN A 151 -13.11 -2.97 -7.68
C ASN A 151 -12.00 -1.96 -7.37
N TYR A 152 -12.14 -1.20 -6.29
CA TYR A 152 -11.10 -0.28 -5.84
C TYR A 152 -9.79 -1.02 -5.52
N GLU A 153 -9.86 -2.10 -4.75
CA GLU A 153 -8.69 -2.93 -4.45
C GLU A 153 -8.03 -3.51 -5.72
N LEU A 154 -8.83 -3.89 -6.72
CA LEU A 154 -8.28 -4.36 -7.99
C LEU A 154 -7.53 -3.26 -8.73
N ILE A 155 -8.07 -2.04 -8.77
CA ILE A 155 -7.43 -0.89 -9.40
C ILE A 155 -6.09 -0.59 -8.71
N GLU A 156 -6.07 -0.50 -7.39
CA GLU A 156 -4.83 -0.28 -6.63
C GLU A 156 -3.76 -1.34 -6.92
N ASN A 157 -4.17 -2.62 -6.94
CA ASN A 157 -3.27 -3.73 -7.25
C ASN A 157 -2.69 -3.62 -8.68
N VAL A 158 -3.51 -3.23 -9.66
CA VAL A 158 -3.06 -3.03 -11.05
C VAL A 158 -2.06 -1.88 -11.14
N GLU A 159 -2.35 -0.74 -10.48
CA GLU A 159 -1.45 0.41 -10.47
C GLU A 159 -0.10 0.08 -9.81
N GLN A 160 -0.13 -0.64 -8.70
CA GLN A 160 1.09 -1.10 -8.03
C GLN A 160 1.92 -2.02 -8.94
N LYS A 161 1.27 -2.98 -9.61
CA LYS A 161 1.95 -3.88 -10.55
C LYS A 161 2.52 -3.14 -11.76
N LYS A 162 1.82 -2.16 -12.26
CA LYS A 162 2.30 -1.28 -13.34
C LYS A 162 3.56 -0.51 -12.92
N LYS A 163 3.59 0.03 -11.70
CA LYS A 163 4.79 0.69 -11.15
C LYS A 163 5.97 -0.26 -11.03
N GLU A 164 5.77 -1.46 -10.47
CA GLU A 164 6.80 -2.48 -10.36
C GLU A 164 7.35 -2.88 -11.75
N LEU A 165 6.47 -3.04 -12.74
CA LEU A 165 6.85 -3.39 -14.10
C LEU A 165 7.67 -2.27 -14.77
N ASN A 166 7.27 -1.01 -14.60
CA ASN A 166 8.00 0.13 -15.16
C ASN A 166 9.42 0.24 -14.59
N ILE A 167 9.60 -0.01 -13.28
CA ILE A 167 10.92 -0.06 -12.67
C ILE A 167 11.76 -1.16 -13.30
N LYS A 168 11.21 -2.37 -13.48
CA LYS A 168 11.93 -3.48 -14.12
C LYS A 168 12.28 -3.21 -15.58
N LEU A 169 11.41 -2.52 -16.31
CA LEU A 169 11.69 -2.10 -17.69
C LEU A 169 12.87 -1.14 -17.75
N LEU A 170 12.91 -0.15 -16.86
CA LEU A 170 14.01 0.80 -16.76
C LEU A 170 15.35 0.10 -16.42
N GLU A 171 15.31 -0.88 -15.50
CA GLU A 171 16.48 -1.70 -15.18
C GLU A 171 16.99 -2.47 -16.43
N LEU A 172 16.06 -3.10 -17.18
CA LEU A 172 16.42 -3.85 -18.40
C LEU A 172 16.95 -2.94 -19.51
N GLU A 173 16.35 -1.78 -19.74
CA GLU A 173 16.85 -0.80 -20.70
C GLU A 173 18.28 -0.36 -20.35
N THR A 174 18.53 -0.09 -19.07
CA THR A 174 19.85 0.27 -18.60
C THR A 174 20.88 -0.84 -18.84
N LEU A 175 20.53 -2.10 -18.53
CA LEU A 175 21.39 -3.24 -18.76
C LEU A 175 21.67 -3.45 -20.28
N PHE A 176 20.65 -3.27 -21.10
CA PHE A 176 20.79 -3.34 -22.57
C PHE A 176 21.74 -2.26 -23.09
N ASP A 177 21.55 -1.02 -22.65
CA ASP A 177 22.40 0.11 -23.04
C ASP A 177 23.87 -0.10 -22.61
N ILE A 178 24.09 -0.61 -21.40
CA ILE A 178 25.43 -1.00 -20.93
C ILE A 178 26.01 -2.09 -21.86
N GLY A 179 25.21 -3.11 -22.20
CA GLY A 179 25.61 -4.18 -23.09
C GLY A 179 26.02 -3.68 -24.49
N VAL A 180 25.25 -2.73 -25.04
CA VAL A 180 25.57 -2.08 -26.34
C VAL A 180 26.84 -1.25 -26.21
N ALA A 181 27.02 -0.46 -25.15
CA ALA A 181 28.23 0.31 -24.90
C ALA A 181 29.47 -0.58 -24.84
N ILE A 182 29.42 -1.68 -24.08
CA ILE A 182 30.49 -2.67 -23.96
C ILE A 182 30.86 -3.24 -25.33
N SER A 183 29.86 -3.51 -26.18
CA SER A 183 30.06 -4.11 -27.50
C SER A 183 30.59 -3.12 -28.58
N SER A 184 30.35 -1.84 -28.39
CA SER A 184 30.66 -0.81 -29.38
C SER A 184 31.95 -0.03 -29.12
N VAL A 185 32.46 -0.01 -27.90
CA VAL A 185 33.64 0.78 -27.51
C VAL A 185 34.88 -0.07 -27.58
N LEU A 186 35.84 0.34 -28.43
CA LEU A 186 37.15 -0.27 -28.53
C LEU A 186 38.15 0.25 -27.49
N ASP A 187 37.87 1.40 -26.86
CA ASP A 187 38.70 1.99 -25.80
C ASP A 187 38.10 1.69 -24.44
N VAL A 188 38.87 0.99 -23.61
CA VAL A 188 38.48 0.61 -22.25
C VAL A 188 38.17 1.82 -21.36
N ASN A 189 38.80 2.96 -21.60
CA ASN A 189 38.57 4.18 -20.82
C ASN A 189 37.22 4.83 -21.18
N GLU A 190 36.89 4.91 -22.46
CA GLU A 190 35.58 5.40 -22.91
C GLU A 190 34.44 4.50 -22.40
N LEU A 191 34.67 3.19 -22.49
CA LEU A 191 33.73 2.21 -21.92
C LEU A 191 33.52 2.41 -20.41
N ALA A 192 34.62 2.58 -19.66
CA ALA A 192 34.56 2.78 -18.21
C ALA A 192 33.81 4.07 -17.84
N GLU A 193 33.98 5.13 -18.63
CA GLU A 193 33.28 6.40 -18.44
C GLU A 193 31.76 6.27 -18.69
N ASP A 194 31.35 5.67 -19.80
CA ASP A 194 29.96 5.48 -20.16
C ASP A 194 29.22 4.57 -19.16
N VAL A 195 29.81 3.44 -18.78
CA VAL A 195 29.26 2.53 -17.77
C VAL A 195 29.12 3.23 -16.42
N LEU A 196 30.16 4.01 -15.99
CA LEU A 196 30.11 4.75 -14.75
C LEU A 196 28.97 5.78 -14.73
N PHE A 197 28.81 6.53 -15.82
CA PHE A 197 27.79 7.57 -15.94
C PHE A 197 26.39 6.99 -15.86
N ARG A 198 26.13 5.88 -16.54
CA ARG A 198 24.83 5.16 -16.50
C ARG A 198 24.55 4.59 -15.10
N ALA A 199 25.55 3.95 -14.48
CA ALA A 199 25.41 3.40 -13.13
C ALA A 199 25.06 4.49 -12.10
N ILE A 200 25.70 5.67 -12.18
CA ILE A 200 25.41 6.81 -11.32
C ILE A 200 23.96 7.28 -11.50
N GLY A 201 23.49 7.34 -12.75
CA GLY A 201 22.12 7.75 -13.05
C GLY A 201 21.08 6.79 -12.45
N VAL A 202 21.29 5.48 -12.63
CA VAL A 202 20.35 4.45 -12.10
C VAL A 202 20.35 4.38 -10.57
N LEU A 203 21.54 4.45 -9.97
CA LEU A 203 21.69 4.35 -8.51
C LEU A 203 21.41 5.68 -7.78
N ASN A 204 21.18 6.75 -8.55
CA ASN A 204 21.06 8.11 -8.03
C ASN A 204 22.23 8.49 -7.09
N ALA A 205 23.43 8.06 -7.45
CA ALA A 205 24.63 8.27 -6.66
C ALA A 205 25.23 9.65 -6.94
N SER A 206 25.76 10.31 -5.91
CA SER A 206 26.40 11.63 -6.04
C SER A 206 27.85 11.57 -6.51
N LYS A 207 28.49 10.41 -6.43
CA LYS A 207 29.89 10.16 -6.78
C LYS A 207 30.08 8.74 -7.26
N GLY A 208 31.04 8.52 -8.15
CA GLY A 208 31.39 7.18 -8.61
C GLY A 208 32.83 7.10 -9.12
N MET A 209 33.36 5.89 -9.17
CA MET A 209 34.71 5.61 -9.65
C MET A 209 34.76 4.22 -10.26
N PHE A 210 35.40 4.07 -11.42
CA PHE A 210 35.68 2.80 -12.05
C PHE A 210 37.16 2.48 -11.93
N ILE A 211 37.48 1.34 -11.30
CA ILE A 211 38.86 0.93 -11.00
C ILE A 211 39.13 -0.42 -11.64
N ARG A 212 40.28 -0.56 -12.32
CA ARG A 212 40.77 -1.83 -12.85
C ARG A 212 41.95 -2.31 -12.02
N GLN A 213 41.92 -3.58 -11.63
CA GLN A 213 43.09 -4.25 -11.08
C GLN A 213 43.96 -4.70 -12.23
N ASN A 214 45.28 -4.38 -12.17
CA ASN A 214 46.25 -4.85 -13.15
C ASN A 214 46.95 -6.09 -12.57
N ASP A 215 46.86 -7.23 -13.27
CA ASP A 215 47.46 -8.50 -12.82
C ASP A 215 48.99 -8.46 -12.78
N GLN A 216 49.62 -7.51 -13.46
CA GLN A 216 51.06 -7.36 -13.54
C GLN A 216 51.65 -6.33 -12.56
N SER A 217 50.78 -5.56 -11.87
CA SER A 217 51.19 -4.49 -10.97
C SER A 217 50.28 -4.42 -9.75
N PRO A 218 50.81 -4.16 -8.54
CA PRO A 218 49.98 -3.92 -7.37
C PRO A 218 49.25 -2.55 -7.40
N ILE A 219 49.38 -1.82 -8.51
CA ILE A 219 48.76 -0.51 -8.68
C ILE A 219 47.39 -0.69 -9.31
N LEU A 220 46.37 -0.05 -8.70
CA LEU A 220 45.04 0.00 -9.24
C LEU A 220 44.92 1.18 -10.25
N ASP A 221 44.50 0.87 -11.46
CA ASP A 221 44.29 1.86 -12.50
C ASP A 221 42.87 2.45 -12.34
N ILE A 222 42.76 3.76 -12.19
CA ILE A 222 41.49 4.47 -12.22
C ILE A 222 41.15 4.77 -13.67
N LEU A 223 40.10 4.12 -14.19
CA LEU A 223 39.67 4.29 -15.59
C LEU A 223 38.73 5.47 -15.76
N SER A 224 37.86 5.72 -14.77
CA SER A 224 36.92 6.85 -14.81
C SER A 224 36.53 7.28 -13.38
N MET A 225 36.20 8.59 -13.25
CA MET A 225 35.74 9.18 -11.97
C MET A 225 34.68 10.24 -12.23
N PHE A 226 33.66 10.29 -11.36
CA PHE A 226 32.62 11.30 -11.39
C PHE A 226 32.50 12.00 -10.05
N ASN A 227 32.58 13.34 -10.06
CA ASN A 227 32.36 14.26 -8.93
C ASN A 227 33.30 14.04 -7.72
N TRP A 228 34.57 13.67 -7.97
CA TRP A 228 35.59 13.50 -6.92
C TRP A 228 36.49 14.71 -6.68
N GLY A 229 36.38 15.75 -7.53
CA GLY A 229 37.27 16.92 -7.50
C GLY A 229 38.68 16.60 -7.96
N GLU A 230 39.58 17.61 -7.91
CA GLU A 230 41.00 17.48 -8.34
C GLU A 230 41.90 16.73 -7.35
N SER A 231 41.35 16.20 -6.26
CA SER A 231 42.13 15.45 -5.28
C SER A 231 42.65 14.16 -5.89
N LYS A 232 43.98 14.08 -6.14
CA LYS A 232 44.65 12.83 -6.45
C LYS A 232 44.30 11.83 -5.32
N PHE A 233 43.43 10.91 -5.62
CA PHE A 233 43.00 9.89 -4.67
C PHE A 233 44.18 8.94 -4.41
N LEU A 234 44.87 9.15 -3.31
CA LEU A 234 45.74 8.16 -2.75
C LEU A 234 44.86 7.07 -2.17
N LEU A 235 44.66 5.98 -2.91
CA LEU A 235 44.00 4.78 -2.42
C LEU A 235 44.62 4.39 -1.08
N SER A 236 43.88 4.62 -0.01
CA SER A 236 44.41 4.30 1.32
C SER A 236 44.72 2.81 1.39
N LYS A 237 45.78 2.42 2.11
CA LYS A 237 46.18 1.03 2.37
C LYS A 237 44.98 0.15 2.81
N LYS A 238 43.93 0.77 3.33
CA LYS A 238 42.71 0.13 3.79
C LYS A 238 41.81 -0.38 2.65
N ILE A 239 41.75 0.31 1.50
CA ILE A 239 41.04 -0.15 0.31
C ILE A 239 41.80 -1.29 -0.34
N MET A 240 43.17 -1.20 -0.40
CA MET A 240 44.01 -2.32 -0.88
C MET A 240 43.85 -3.58 -0.02
N SER A 241 43.59 -3.46 1.27
CA SER A 241 43.41 -4.63 2.18
C SER A 241 42.06 -5.33 1.96
N LEU A 242 41.03 -4.64 1.46
CA LEU A 242 39.74 -5.23 1.14
C LEU A 242 39.80 -6.09 -0.13
N PHE A 243 40.54 -5.66 -1.15
CA PHE A 243 40.74 -6.44 -2.38
C PHE A 243 41.69 -7.66 -2.20
N LYS A 244 42.57 -7.66 -1.18
CA LYS A 244 43.43 -8.82 -0.88
C LYS A 244 42.74 -9.94 -0.10
N LYS A 245 41.55 -9.70 0.45
CA LYS A 245 40.86 -10.67 1.30
C LYS A 245 39.97 -11.66 0.54
N ASP A 246 39.62 -11.39 -0.70
CA ASP A 246 38.73 -12.24 -1.52
C ASP A 246 39.52 -13.22 -2.44
N ASN A 247 40.87 -13.23 -2.41
CA ASN A 247 41.73 -14.12 -3.22
C ASN A 247 42.52 -15.13 -2.36
N SER A 248 41.98 -15.52 -1.19
CA SER A 248 42.60 -16.57 -0.35
C SER A 248 41.60 -17.69 -0.08
#